data_0a419ebe864a84e7ea06f5cc7b5297a7
#
_entry.id   0a419ebe864a84e7ea06f5cc7b5297a7
#
_cell.length_a   1.000
_cell.length_b   1.000
_cell.length_c   1.000
_cell.angle_alpha   90.00
_cell.angle_beta   90.00
_cell.angle_gamma   90.00
#
_symmetry.space_group_name_H-M   'P 1'
#
loop_
_entity.id
_entity.type
_entity.pdbx_description
1 polymer ?
#
loop_
_entity_poly.entity_id
_entity_poly.type
_entity_poly.pdbx_seq_one_letter_code
_entity_poly.pdbx_strand_id
1 'polypeptide(L)'
;SQGILVRVLYDDIGSFLTLPKDYAKQLEGEGIQCSVFNPFRPILSSLQNNRDHRKIISIDGKVAFTGGFNLADEYINAIEKHGYWKDAGLMLRGEAAWSLTVMFLQMWSLSNHMQEDFLKYFPWGNAGCPENSDGFVLPYSDKPLDRENIGEHVYLQIINRAKNYVYINTPYLIIDDSMVSALSLAAKSGVDIRIIT
;
A
#
# COMPACT_ATOMS: atom_id res chain seq x y z
N SER A 1 -3.80 15.80 24.02
CA SER A 1 -2.97 15.52 22.82
C SER A 1 -1.59 16.15 23.07
N GLN A 2 -0.55 15.44 22.68
CA GLN A 2 0.84 15.96 22.79
C GLN A 2 1.22 16.84 21.58
N GLY A 3 0.23 17.43 20.90
CA GLY A 3 0.44 18.28 19.71
C GLY A 3 0.81 17.54 18.41
N ILE A 4 0.69 16.21 18.40
CA ILE A 4 0.95 15.41 17.20
C ILE A 4 -0.33 15.39 16.34
N LEU A 5 -0.20 15.74 15.07
CA LEU A 5 -1.26 15.59 14.09
C LEU A 5 -1.29 14.13 13.59
N VAL A 6 -2.39 13.43 13.87
CA VAL A 6 -2.61 12.06 13.38
C VAL A 6 -3.77 12.07 12.39
N ARG A 7 -3.56 11.40 11.24
CA ARG A 7 -4.58 11.19 10.21
C ARG A 7 -4.73 9.70 9.92
N VAL A 8 -5.96 9.25 9.84
CA VAL A 8 -6.31 7.88 9.49
C VAL A 8 -7.25 7.88 8.29
N LEU A 9 -6.91 7.13 7.26
CA LEU A 9 -7.75 6.85 6.10
C LEU A 9 -7.93 5.35 5.98
N TYR A 10 -9.17 4.88 5.93
CA TYR A 10 -9.45 3.46 5.73
C TYR A 10 -10.53 3.23 4.68
N ASP A 11 -10.47 2.07 4.03
CA ASP A 11 -11.47 1.66 3.03
C ASP A 11 -12.73 1.14 3.71
N ASP A 12 -13.90 1.64 3.30
CA ASP A 12 -15.17 1.31 3.95
C ASP A 12 -15.50 -0.19 3.81
N ILE A 13 -15.51 -0.73 2.60
CA ILE A 13 -15.87 -2.14 2.38
C ILE A 13 -14.86 -3.09 3.05
N GLY A 14 -13.58 -2.78 2.98
CA GLY A 14 -12.54 -3.57 3.63
C GLY A 14 -12.69 -3.64 5.16
N SER A 15 -13.37 -2.66 5.74
CA SER A 15 -13.55 -2.53 7.19
C SER A 15 -14.99 -2.74 7.67
N PHE A 16 -15.95 -2.88 6.76
CA PHE A 16 -17.39 -2.84 7.04
C PHE A 16 -17.87 -3.90 8.05
N LEU A 17 -17.28 -5.09 8.03
CA LEU A 17 -17.65 -6.19 8.93
C LEU A 17 -16.85 -6.21 10.24
N THR A 18 -15.79 -5.42 10.34
CA THR A 18 -14.83 -5.49 11.44
C THR A 18 -14.86 -4.27 12.33
N LEU A 19 -15.16 -3.09 11.78
CA LEU A 19 -15.20 -1.85 12.55
C LEU A 19 -16.62 -1.44 12.94
N PRO A 20 -16.82 -0.80 14.10
CA PRO A 20 -18.08 -0.17 14.47
C PRO A 20 -18.50 0.89 13.44
N LYS A 21 -19.81 1.07 13.23
CA LYS A 21 -20.33 2.03 12.25
C LYS A 21 -19.93 3.49 12.49
N ASP A 22 -19.63 3.84 13.73
CA ASP A 22 -19.23 5.17 14.19
C ASP A 22 -17.73 5.28 14.49
N TYR A 23 -16.93 4.34 13.99
CA TYR A 23 -15.50 4.26 14.33
C TYR A 23 -14.73 5.54 13.97
N ALA A 24 -15.03 6.16 12.82
CA ALA A 24 -14.43 7.43 12.46
C ALA A 24 -14.70 8.52 13.51
N LYS A 25 -15.93 8.61 14.04
CA LYS A 25 -16.28 9.55 15.09
C LYS A 25 -15.60 9.23 16.43
N GLN A 26 -15.38 7.96 16.72
CA GLN A 26 -14.63 7.57 17.93
C GLN A 26 -13.19 8.06 17.83
N LEU A 27 -12.52 7.88 16.68
CA LEU A 27 -11.17 8.39 16.45
C LEU A 27 -11.11 9.92 16.51
N GLU A 28 -12.11 10.61 15.96
CA GLU A 28 -12.21 12.07 16.05
C GLU A 28 -12.37 12.54 17.50
N GLY A 29 -13.12 11.81 18.31
CA GLY A 29 -13.27 12.06 19.76
C GLY A 29 -11.93 11.96 20.51
N GLU A 30 -11.00 11.15 20.03
CA GLU A 30 -9.63 11.01 20.54
C GLU A 30 -8.66 12.05 19.96
N GLY A 31 -9.15 12.95 19.09
CA GLY A 31 -8.35 14.00 18.46
C GLY A 31 -7.58 13.54 17.21
N ILE A 32 -7.96 12.40 16.64
CA ILE A 32 -7.41 11.85 15.39
C ILE A 32 -8.30 12.29 14.21
N GLN A 33 -7.72 12.90 13.19
CA GLN A 33 -8.45 13.17 11.96
C GLN A 33 -8.71 11.87 11.21
N CYS A 34 -9.96 11.56 10.92
CA CYS A 34 -10.34 10.33 10.27
C CYS A 34 -11.14 10.59 8.98
N SER A 35 -10.87 9.81 7.95
CA SER A 35 -11.65 9.83 6.71
C SER A 35 -11.88 8.42 6.21
N VAL A 36 -13.04 8.20 5.60
CA VAL A 36 -13.44 6.90 5.03
C VAL A 36 -13.35 6.98 3.52
N PHE A 37 -12.53 6.12 2.93
CA PHE A 37 -12.39 6.08 1.48
C PHE A 37 -13.57 5.34 0.85
N ASN A 38 -14.17 5.95 -0.16
CA ASN A 38 -15.25 5.44 -0.99
C ASN A 38 -16.36 4.73 -0.17
N PRO A 39 -17.10 5.48 0.68
CA PRO A 39 -18.16 4.94 1.51
C PRO A 39 -19.17 4.13 0.68
N PHE A 40 -19.56 2.96 1.18
CA PHE A 40 -20.50 2.10 0.50
C PHE A 40 -21.87 2.81 0.34
N ARG A 41 -22.34 2.84 -0.89
CA ARG A 41 -23.70 3.31 -1.22
C ARG A 41 -24.41 2.18 -1.98
N PRO A 42 -25.65 1.84 -1.63
CA PRO A 42 -26.39 0.75 -2.28
C PRO A 42 -26.92 1.18 -3.66
N ILE A 43 -26.01 1.58 -4.55
CA ILE A 43 -26.26 1.96 -5.94
C ILE A 43 -25.40 1.12 -6.87
N LEU A 44 -25.95 0.69 -8.00
CA LEU A 44 -25.23 0.00 -9.05
C LEU A 44 -24.30 1.02 -9.76
N SER A 45 -23.06 1.14 -9.28
CA SER A 45 -22.04 1.99 -9.87
C SER A 45 -20.70 1.27 -9.87
N SER A 46 -20.05 1.24 -11.03
CA SER A 46 -18.68 0.70 -11.18
C SER A 46 -17.65 1.43 -10.29
N LEU A 47 -17.93 2.68 -9.92
CA LEU A 47 -17.07 3.46 -9.03
C LEU A 47 -16.98 2.87 -7.61
N GLN A 48 -17.96 2.07 -7.20
CA GLN A 48 -17.93 1.37 -5.91
C GLN A 48 -16.88 0.25 -5.88
N ASN A 49 -16.41 -0.22 -7.03
CA ASN A 49 -15.36 -1.24 -7.13
C ASN A 49 -13.94 -0.65 -6.93
N ASN A 50 -13.80 0.66 -6.99
CA ASN A 50 -12.54 1.32 -6.71
C ASN A 50 -12.24 1.27 -5.21
N ARG A 51 -11.28 0.42 -4.82
CA ARG A 51 -10.89 0.21 -3.42
C ARG A 51 -9.43 0.55 -3.20
N ASP A 52 -9.10 1.04 -2.01
CA ASP A 52 -7.72 1.27 -1.61
C ASP A 52 -7.24 0.13 -0.70
N HIS A 53 -6.37 -0.71 -1.21
CA HIS A 53 -5.80 -1.84 -0.48
C HIS A 53 -4.37 -1.59 0.02
N ARG A 54 -3.85 -0.38 -0.15
CA ARG A 54 -2.51 -0.01 0.29
C ARG A 54 -2.45 0.12 1.80
N LYS A 55 -1.35 -0.34 2.39
CA LYS A 55 -1.03 -0.18 3.80
C LYS A 55 0.16 0.75 3.87
N ILE A 56 -0.09 1.99 4.24
CA ILE A 56 0.93 3.04 4.33
C ILE A 56 0.85 3.67 5.71
N ILE A 57 1.98 3.69 6.41
CA ILE A 57 2.17 4.51 7.61
C ILE A 57 3.31 5.47 7.29
N SER A 58 3.05 6.77 7.41
CA SER A 58 4.07 7.80 7.24
C SER A 58 4.21 8.63 8.50
N ILE A 59 5.45 8.89 8.90
CA ILE A 59 5.79 9.65 10.10
C ILE A 59 6.69 10.80 9.68
N ASP A 60 6.18 12.02 9.82
CA ASP A 60 6.88 13.29 9.56
C ASP A 60 7.51 13.40 8.15
N GLY A 61 7.05 12.60 7.19
CA GLY A 61 7.64 12.51 5.85
C GLY A 61 9.05 11.88 5.81
N LYS A 62 9.57 11.41 6.94
CA LYS A 62 10.95 10.91 7.11
C LYS A 62 11.04 9.40 7.19
N VAL A 63 10.03 8.77 7.78
CA VAL A 63 9.94 7.32 7.92
C VAL A 63 8.59 6.87 7.40
N ALA A 64 8.58 5.81 6.62
CA ALA A 64 7.35 5.21 6.15
C ALA A 64 7.43 3.68 6.21
N PHE A 65 6.26 3.08 6.39
CA PHE A 65 6.08 1.63 6.36
C PHE A 65 5.04 1.27 5.31
N THR A 66 5.28 0.18 4.62
CA THR A 66 4.31 -0.44 3.70
C THR A 66 4.48 -1.95 3.69
N GLY A 67 3.44 -2.68 3.33
CA GLY A 67 3.48 -4.14 3.31
C GLY A 67 2.13 -4.77 2.99
N GLY A 68 2.03 -6.09 3.15
CA GLY A 68 0.82 -6.87 2.93
C GLY A 68 -0.15 -6.86 4.10
N PHE A 69 0.33 -6.62 5.31
CA PHE A 69 -0.44 -6.76 6.55
C PHE A 69 -1.39 -5.58 6.82
N ASN A 70 -2.59 -5.89 7.28
CA ASN A 70 -3.52 -4.90 7.82
C ASN A 70 -3.25 -4.66 9.32
N LEU A 71 -3.81 -3.58 9.86
CA LEU A 71 -3.82 -3.33 11.31
C LEU A 71 -4.97 -4.12 11.94
N ALA A 72 -4.76 -5.43 12.16
CA ALA A 72 -5.72 -6.32 12.77
C ALA A 72 -5.02 -7.46 13.53
N ASP A 73 -5.72 -8.05 14.48
CA ASP A 73 -5.17 -9.00 15.46
C ASP A 73 -4.64 -10.29 14.83
N GLU A 74 -5.22 -10.75 13.73
CA GLU A 74 -4.74 -11.91 12.99
C GLU A 74 -3.35 -11.71 12.37
N TYR A 75 -3.02 -10.49 11.95
CA TYR A 75 -1.72 -10.20 11.31
C TYR A 75 -0.57 -10.14 12.32
N ILE A 76 -0.87 -9.92 13.59
CA ILE A 76 0.13 -9.95 14.69
C ILE A 76 0.07 -11.26 15.48
N ASN A 77 -0.72 -12.24 15.02
CA ASN A 77 -0.95 -13.51 15.69
C ASN A 77 -1.52 -13.39 17.12
N ALA A 78 -2.24 -12.31 17.42
CA ALA A 78 -2.99 -12.19 18.66
C ALA A 78 -4.25 -13.09 18.66
N ILE A 79 -4.78 -13.39 17.46
CA ILE A 79 -5.81 -14.40 17.21
C ILE A 79 -5.37 -15.29 16.06
N GLU A 80 -5.64 -16.59 16.15
CA GLU A 80 -5.32 -17.58 15.11
C GLU A 80 -6.56 -17.84 14.25
N LYS A 81 -6.72 -17.04 13.20
CA LYS A 81 -7.87 -17.14 12.29
C LYS A 81 -7.63 -18.08 11.12
N HIS A 82 -6.41 -18.12 10.61
CA HIS A 82 -6.00 -18.87 9.42
C HIS A 82 -4.68 -19.63 9.63
N GLY A 83 -4.36 -20.01 10.87
CA GLY A 83 -3.07 -20.51 11.26
C GLY A 83 -2.08 -19.37 11.60
N TYR A 84 -0.82 -19.72 11.77
CA TYR A 84 0.23 -18.72 12.08
C TYR A 84 0.44 -17.81 10.87
N TRP A 85 0.18 -16.51 11.06
CA TRP A 85 0.34 -15.51 10.01
C TRP A 85 1.79 -15.04 9.94
N LYS A 86 2.37 -15.06 8.72
CA LYS A 86 3.67 -14.50 8.42
C LYS A 86 3.55 -13.60 7.20
N ASP A 87 3.84 -12.34 7.38
CA ASP A 87 3.76 -11.34 6.32
C ASP A 87 5.12 -10.63 6.14
N ALA A 88 5.22 -9.80 5.13
CA ALA A 88 6.39 -8.99 4.86
C ALA A 88 6.03 -7.51 4.81
N GLY A 89 6.89 -6.69 5.36
CA GLY A 89 6.80 -5.24 5.33
C GLY A 89 8.14 -4.58 5.10
N LEU A 90 8.09 -3.36 4.62
CA LEU A 90 9.26 -2.52 4.40
C LEU A 90 9.17 -1.29 5.28
N MET A 91 10.29 -0.92 5.88
CA MET A 91 10.50 0.38 6.50
C MET A 91 11.45 1.18 5.62
N LEU A 92 11.02 2.36 5.21
CA LEU A 92 11.81 3.30 4.42
C LEU A 92 12.17 4.51 5.26
N ARG A 93 13.40 4.98 5.11
CA ARG A 93 13.88 6.25 5.69
C ARG A 93 14.47 7.13 4.60
N GLY A 94 14.28 8.44 4.74
CA GLY A 94 14.78 9.41 3.77
C GLY A 94 13.78 9.73 2.67
N GLU A 95 14.27 10.08 1.48
CA GLU A 95 13.44 10.63 0.39
C GLU A 95 12.35 9.66 -0.11
N ALA A 96 12.59 8.35 -0.08
CA ALA A 96 11.58 7.35 -0.46
C ALA A 96 10.36 7.37 0.47
N ALA A 97 10.52 7.71 1.76
CA ALA A 97 9.41 7.87 2.69
C ALA A 97 8.50 9.04 2.30
N TRP A 98 9.06 10.10 1.71
CA TRP A 98 8.28 11.22 1.18
C TRP A 98 7.33 10.79 0.06
N SER A 99 7.76 9.93 -0.85
CA SER A 99 6.88 9.41 -1.92
C SER A 99 5.65 8.70 -1.35
N LEU A 100 5.80 7.87 -0.31
CA LEU A 100 4.67 7.23 0.37
C LEU A 100 3.80 8.26 1.12
N THR A 101 4.40 9.30 1.69
CA THR A 101 3.67 10.42 2.29
C THR A 101 2.79 11.12 1.26
N VAL A 102 3.32 11.41 0.08
CA VAL A 102 2.57 12.03 -1.02
C VAL A 102 1.43 11.13 -1.46
N MET A 103 1.64 9.82 -1.57
CA MET A 103 0.56 8.87 -1.91
C MET A 103 -0.59 8.92 -0.90
N PHE A 104 -0.27 8.97 0.39
CA PHE A 104 -1.28 9.14 1.44
C PHE A 104 -2.01 10.48 1.31
N LEU A 105 -1.28 11.59 1.15
CA LEU A 105 -1.85 12.93 1.05
C LEU A 105 -2.75 13.10 -0.19
N GLN A 106 -2.40 12.48 -1.31
CA GLN A 106 -3.24 12.45 -2.51
C GLN A 106 -4.59 11.78 -2.23
N MET A 107 -4.57 10.61 -1.57
CA MET A 107 -5.80 9.90 -1.22
C MET A 107 -6.62 10.64 -0.16
N TRP A 108 -5.94 11.25 0.81
CA TRP A 108 -6.58 12.09 1.81
C TRP A 108 -7.30 13.28 1.17
N SER A 109 -6.63 13.99 0.26
CA SER A 109 -7.20 15.12 -0.47
C SER A 109 -8.39 14.72 -1.34
N LEU A 110 -8.28 13.57 -2.01
CA LEU A 110 -9.36 13.00 -2.82
C LEU A 110 -10.58 12.66 -1.97
N SER A 111 -10.38 11.96 -0.86
CA SER A 111 -11.47 11.50 0.02
C SER A 111 -12.19 12.65 0.71
N ASN A 112 -11.49 13.75 0.97
CA ASN A 112 -12.03 14.91 1.67
C ASN A 112 -12.42 16.07 0.70
N HIS A 113 -12.30 15.86 -0.61
CA HIS A 113 -12.58 16.88 -1.65
C HIS A 113 -11.87 18.21 -1.37
N MET A 114 -10.63 18.16 -0.93
CA MET A 114 -9.84 19.33 -0.57
C MET A 114 -8.53 19.40 -1.34
N GLN A 115 -8.04 20.61 -1.54
CA GLN A 115 -6.67 20.82 -2.00
C GLN A 115 -5.79 21.09 -0.80
N GLU A 116 -4.68 20.36 -0.73
CA GLU A 116 -3.73 20.49 0.35
C GLU A 116 -2.33 20.80 -0.21
N ASP A 117 -1.63 21.71 0.44
CA ASP A 117 -0.23 21.96 0.15
C ASP A 117 0.63 20.86 0.78
N PHE A 118 1.08 19.91 -0.04
CA PHE A 118 1.88 18.78 0.40
C PHE A 118 3.25 19.22 0.94
N LEU A 119 3.78 20.36 0.47
CA LEU A 119 5.09 20.86 0.90
C LEU A 119 5.12 21.24 2.39
N LYS A 120 3.96 21.44 3.03
CA LYS A 120 3.88 21.63 4.49
C LYS A 120 4.38 20.42 5.28
N TYR A 121 4.32 19.23 4.66
CA TYR A 121 4.71 17.95 5.28
C TYR A 121 6.06 17.47 4.78
N PHE A 122 6.69 18.23 3.87
CA PHE A 122 8.02 17.89 3.37
C PHE A 122 9.07 18.06 4.48
N PRO A 123 9.90 17.04 4.72
CA PRO A 123 10.89 17.08 5.79
C PRO A 123 12.09 17.97 5.41
N TRP A 124 11.89 19.28 5.41
CA TRP A 124 12.94 20.24 5.11
C TRP A 124 14.17 20.00 5.97
N GLY A 125 15.36 20.02 5.36
CA GLY A 125 16.62 19.70 6.00
C GLY A 125 17.01 18.24 5.82
N ASN A 126 17.79 17.69 6.74
CA ASN A 126 18.26 16.31 6.65
C ASN A 126 17.11 15.31 6.87
N ALA A 127 16.69 14.62 5.81
CA ALA A 127 15.65 13.60 5.85
C ALA A 127 16.09 12.34 6.62
N GLY A 128 17.28 12.33 7.19
CA GLY A 128 17.79 11.19 7.96
C GLY A 128 18.20 10.00 7.09
N CYS A 129 18.61 10.24 5.85
CA CYS A 129 19.26 9.20 5.05
C CYS A 129 20.49 8.68 5.79
N PRO A 130 20.64 7.36 5.96
CA PRO A 130 21.88 6.79 6.46
C PRO A 130 23.04 7.18 5.54
N GLU A 131 24.18 7.55 6.12
CA GLU A 131 25.38 7.98 5.37
C GLU A 131 25.90 6.93 4.38
N ASN A 132 25.47 5.67 4.51
CA ASN A 132 25.90 4.51 3.70
C ASN A 132 24.76 3.90 2.87
N SER A 133 23.76 4.66 2.46
CA SER A 133 22.75 4.15 1.53
C SER A 133 23.29 4.20 0.09
N ASP A 134 23.39 3.04 -0.56
CA ASP A 134 23.96 2.87 -1.90
C ASP A 134 22.94 2.40 -2.95
N GLY A 135 21.66 2.62 -2.72
CA GLY A 135 20.59 2.17 -3.62
C GLY A 135 19.53 3.21 -3.88
N PHE A 136 18.62 2.87 -4.81
CA PHE A 136 17.45 3.66 -5.12
C PHE A 136 16.19 2.87 -4.75
N VAL A 137 15.20 3.57 -4.19
CA VAL A 137 13.86 3.04 -3.94
C VAL A 137 12.87 3.94 -4.68
N LEU A 138 12.09 3.35 -5.57
CA LEU A 138 11.05 4.03 -6.33
C LEU A 138 9.67 3.51 -5.92
N PRO A 139 9.00 4.11 -4.96
CA PRO A 139 7.61 3.80 -4.66
C PRO A 139 6.71 4.18 -5.84
N TYR A 140 5.80 3.30 -6.21
CA TYR A 140 4.78 3.54 -7.23
C TYR A 140 3.43 2.99 -6.79
N SER A 141 2.37 3.45 -7.41
CA SER A 141 1.02 2.91 -7.20
C SER A 141 0.21 3.00 -8.48
N ASP A 142 -0.63 2.01 -8.71
CA ASP A 142 -1.67 2.08 -9.73
C ASP A 142 -2.90 2.83 -9.19
N LYS A 143 -3.61 3.47 -10.09
CA LYS A 143 -4.87 4.15 -9.82
C LYS A 143 -5.91 3.68 -10.83
N PRO A 144 -7.17 3.49 -10.44
CA PRO A 144 -8.22 3.07 -11.35
C PRO A 144 -8.50 4.03 -12.52
N LEU A 145 -8.02 5.26 -12.41
CA LEU A 145 -8.18 6.31 -13.43
C LEU A 145 -6.97 6.41 -14.37
N ASP A 146 -5.89 5.72 -14.11
CA ASP A 146 -4.74 5.69 -14.99
C ASP A 146 -5.00 4.74 -16.16
N ARG A 147 -4.50 5.09 -17.34
CA ARG A 147 -4.62 4.27 -18.56
C ARG A 147 -3.50 3.23 -18.69
N GLU A 148 -2.53 3.27 -17.80
CA GLU A 148 -1.38 2.38 -17.78
C GLU A 148 -1.40 1.53 -16.50
N ASN A 149 -1.22 0.23 -16.67
CA ASN A 149 -1.09 -0.74 -15.59
C ASN A 149 0.39 -0.78 -15.15
N ILE A 150 0.83 0.21 -14.40
CA ILE A 150 2.25 0.35 -14.00
C ILE A 150 2.73 -0.88 -13.23
N GLY A 151 1.93 -1.40 -12.30
CA GLY A 151 2.28 -2.59 -11.53
C GLY A 151 2.50 -3.82 -12.39
N GLU A 152 1.60 -4.09 -13.34
CA GLU A 152 1.75 -5.18 -14.30
C GLU A 152 3.02 -5.02 -15.13
N HIS A 153 3.25 -3.83 -15.68
CA HIS A 153 4.44 -3.55 -16.49
C HIS A 153 5.74 -3.74 -15.70
N VAL A 154 5.78 -3.36 -14.42
CA VAL A 154 6.94 -3.58 -13.55
C VAL A 154 7.17 -5.06 -13.31
N TYR A 155 6.12 -5.85 -13.01
CA TYR A 155 6.25 -7.30 -12.85
C TYR A 155 6.73 -7.97 -14.14
N LEU A 156 6.16 -7.64 -15.29
CA LEU A 156 6.60 -8.15 -16.60
C LEU A 156 8.06 -7.81 -16.87
N GLN A 157 8.49 -6.58 -16.55
CA GLN A 157 9.90 -6.17 -16.70
C GLN A 157 10.84 -7.01 -15.82
N ILE A 158 10.47 -7.25 -14.57
CA ILE A 158 11.28 -8.05 -13.62
C ILE A 158 11.40 -9.48 -14.14
N ILE A 159 10.29 -10.12 -14.54
CA ILE A 159 10.26 -11.48 -15.03
C ILE A 159 11.08 -11.62 -16.32
N ASN A 160 10.90 -10.71 -17.27
CA ASN A 160 11.59 -10.76 -18.57
C ASN A 160 13.10 -10.47 -18.45
N ARG A 161 13.56 -9.83 -17.38
CA ARG A 161 14.98 -9.55 -17.12
C ARG A 161 15.64 -10.55 -16.18
N ALA A 162 14.87 -11.44 -15.58
CA ALA A 162 15.41 -12.47 -14.71
C ALA A 162 16.37 -13.39 -15.47
N LYS A 163 17.50 -13.73 -14.84
CA LYS A 163 18.53 -14.61 -15.42
C LYS A 163 18.70 -15.91 -14.65
N ASN A 164 18.45 -15.89 -13.35
CA ASN A 164 18.73 -17.03 -12.48
C ASN A 164 17.42 -17.59 -11.89
N TYR A 165 16.62 -16.76 -11.23
CA TYR A 165 15.39 -17.19 -10.57
C TYR A 165 14.35 -16.08 -10.45
N VAL A 166 13.08 -16.48 -10.35
CA VAL A 166 11.95 -15.65 -9.94
C VAL A 166 11.15 -16.43 -8.88
N TYR A 167 11.10 -15.91 -7.67
CA TYR A 167 10.32 -16.51 -6.59
C TYR A 167 9.18 -15.57 -6.22
N ILE A 168 7.96 -16.10 -6.30
CA ILE A 168 6.74 -15.35 -6.02
C ILE A 168 6.06 -15.97 -4.81
N ASN A 169 5.75 -15.16 -3.83
CA ASN A 169 4.98 -15.54 -2.65
C ASN A 169 3.74 -14.64 -2.58
N THR A 170 2.56 -15.21 -2.75
CA THR A 170 1.31 -14.44 -2.77
C THR A 170 0.14 -15.29 -2.29
N PRO A 171 -0.75 -14.76 -1.43
CA PRO A 171 -1.94 -15.48 -1.01
C PRO A 171 -2.99 -15.60 -2.13
N TYR A 172 -2.87 -14.80 -3.19
CA TYR A 172 -3.82 -14.77 -4.31
C TYR A 172 -3.06 -14.69 -5.63
N LEU A 173 -3.03 -15.80 -6.37
CA LEU A 173 -2.42 -15.84 -7.70
C LEU A 173 -3.50 -15.49 -8.74
N ILE A 174 -3.70 -14.21 -8.99
CA ILE A 174 -4.61 -13.70 -10.03
C ILE A 174 -3.76 -13.05 -11.10
N ILE A 175 -3.42 -13.82 -12.12
CA ILE A 175 -2.55 -13.41 -13.23
C ILE A 175 -3.28 -13.58 -14.56
N ASP A 176 -2.97 -12.71 -15.50
CA ASP A 176 -3.49 -12.74 -16.85
C ASP A 176 -2.62 -13.57 -17.82
N ASP A 177 -3.03 -13.67 -19.08
CA ASP A 177 -2.30 -14.42 -20.10
C ASP A 177 -0.91 -13.84 -20.40
N SER A 178 -0.72 -12.54 -20.27
CA SER A 178 0.57 -11.87 -20.45
C SER A 178 1.57 -12.33 -19.40
N MET A 179 1.13 -12.36 -18.15
CA MET A 179 1.94 -12.81 -17.02
C MET A 179 2.27 -14.31 -17.11
N VAL A 180 1.27 -15.14 -17.45
CA VAL A 180 1.47 -16.59 -17.69
C VAL A 180 2.49 -16.81 -18.80
N SER A 181 2.39 -16.07 -19.89
CA SER A 181 3.32 -16.17 -21.02
C SER A 181 4.74 -15.76 -20.62
N ALA A 182 4.91 -14.66 -19.89
CA ALA A 182 6.20 -14.18 -19.42
C ALA A 182 6.88 -15.20 -18.49
N LEU A 183 6.16 -15.72 -17.49
CA LEU A 183 6.67 -16.76 -16.57
C LEU A 183 7.05 -18.04 -17.31
N SER A 184 6.19 -18.48 -18.24
CA SER A 184 6.46 -19.69 -19.05
C SER A 184 7.69 -19.53 -19.94
N LEU A 185 7.87 -18.36 -20.56
CA LEU A 185 9.03 -18.06 -21.40
C LEU A 185 10.31 -18.00 -20.56
N ALA A 186 10.29 -17.34 -19.40
CA ALA A 186 11.41 -17.28 -18.48
C ALA A 186 11.83 -18.70 -18.02
N ALA A 187 10.87 -19.55 -17.62
CA ALA A 187 11.13 -20.94 -17.23
C ALA A 187 11.75 -21.76 -18.37
N LYS A 188 11.21 -21.64 -19.60
CA LYS A 188 11.78 -22.31 -20.79
C LYS A 188 13.16 -21.80 -21.16
N SER A 189 13.51 -20.58 -20.75
CA SER A 189 14.84 -19.99 -20.94
C SER A 189 15.83 -20.39 -19.84
N GLY A 190 15.43 -21.25 -18.88
CA GLY A 190 16.30 -21.77 -17.84
C GLY A 190 16.25 -21.00 -16.51
N VAL A 191 15.33 -20.07 -16.35
CA VAL A 191 15.12 -19.36 -15.07
C VAL A 191 14.35 -20.26 -14.11
N ASP A 192 14.82 -20.42 -12.87
CA ASP A 192 14.13 -21.18 -11.81
C ASP A 192 12.92 -20.38 -11.32
N ILE A 193 11.71 -20.81 -11.71
CA ILE A 193 10.45 -20.18 -11.32
C ILE A 193 9.80 -20.97 -10.19
N ARG A 194 9.55 -20.29 -9.05
CA ARG A 194 8.83 -20.89 -7.91
C ARG A 194 7.73 -19.96 -7.45
N ILE A 195 6.53 -20.52 -7.27
CA ILE A 195 5.36 -19.78 -6.80
C ILE A 195 4.79 -20.51 -5.59
N ILE A 196 4.56 -19.77 -4.51
CA ILE A 196 3.87 -20.22 -3.29
C ILE A 196 2.61 -19.40 -3.15
N THR A 197 1.46 -20.07 -3.03
CA THR A 197 0.12 -19.48 -2.87
C THR A 197 -0.55 -20.01 -1.63
#